data_67b785507763e28bdd8dd0794aa735f9
#
_entry.id   67b785507763e28bdd8dd0794aa735f9
#
_cell.length_a   1.000
_cell.length_b   1.000
_cell.length_c   1.000
_cell.angle_alpha   90.00
_cell.angle_beta   90.00
_cell.angle_gamma   90.00
#
_symmetry.space_group_name_H-M   'P 1'
#
loop_
_entity.id
_entity.type
_entity.pdbx_description
1 polymer ?
#
loop_
_entity_poly.entity_id
_entity_poly.type
_entity_poly.pdbx_seq_one_letter_code
_entity_poly.pdbx_strand_id
1 'polypeptide(L)'
;MKAFTEPLLSLAGFEEMTKTAEKSSGLISVTGCIDAQKSQMIYAFGGHRKNKLIVTFGEQKAKELYDEYSFFDKEVVYYPSKDVLFYQSDIRGNLLTAERIRALKAIREQGRVSLVTS
;
A
#
# COMPACT_ATOMS: atom_id res chain seq x y z
N MET A 1 1.18 -6.98 16.26
CA MET A 1 0.50 -7.17 14.96
C MET A 1 0.11 -8.61 14.63
N LYS A 2 0.66 -9.59 15.32
CA LYS A 2 0.25 -11.00 15.13
C LYS A 2 -1.25 -11.22 15.30
N ALA A 3 -1.87 -10.57 16.28
CA ALA A 3 -3.31 -10.70 16.54
C ALA A 3 -4.21 -10.34 15.34
N PHE A 4 -3.77 -9.46 14.46
CA PHE A 4 -4.54 -9.08 13.27
C PHE A 4 -4.30 -10.00 12.07
N THR A 5 -3.19 -10.75 12.06
CA THR A 5 -2.85 -11.68 10.98
C THR A 5 -3.17 -13.14 11.33
N GLU A 6 -3.25 -13.46 12.60
CA GLU A 6 -3.61 -14.83 13.05
C GLU A 6 -4.91 -15.37 12.45
N PRO A 7 -6.02 -14.60 12.38
CA PRO A 7 -7.25 -15.11 11.77
C PRO A 7 -7.09 -15.51 10.30
N LEU A 8 -6.15 -14.89 9.58
CA LEU A 8 -5.87 -15.20 8.18
C LEU A 8 -5.22 -16.58 8.01
N LEU A 9 -4.48 -17.05 9.02
CA LEU A 9 -3.84 -18.36 9.00
C LEU A 9 -4.85 -19.51 8.94
N SER A 10 -6.09 -19.26 9.38
CA SER A 10 -7.17 -20.25 9.31
C SER A 10 -7.88 -20.29 7.95
N LEU A 11 -7.58 -19.35 7.05
CA LEU A 11 -8.16 -19.35 5.70
C LEU A 11 -7.53 -20.46 4.85
N ALA A 12 -8.39 -21.24 4.20
CA ALA A 12 -7.93 -22.28 3.28
C ALA A 12 -7.05 -21.67 2.17
N GLY A 13 -5.87 -22.23 1.97
CA GLY A 13 -4.92 -21.80 0.94
C GLY A 13 -4.06 -20.59 1.32
N PHE A 14 -4.27 -19.94 2.47
CA PHE A 14 -3.49 -18.77 2.87
C PHE A 14 -2.00 -19.09 3.02
N GLU A 15 -1.67 -20.21 3.64
CA GLU A 15 -0.27 -20.63 3.81
C GLU A 15 0.42 -20.93 2.47
N GLU A 16 -0.28 -21.56 1.53
CA GLU A 16 0.22 -21.84 0.20
C GLU A 16 0.45 -20.55 -0.61
N MET A 17 -0.49 -19.60 -0.52
CA MET A 17 -0.35 -18.29 -1.12
C MET A 17 0.86 -17.52 -0.57
N THR A 18 1.05 -17.56 0.75
CA THR A 18 2.20 -16.91 1.40
C THR A 18 3.52 -17.53 0.93
N LYS A 19 3.62 -18.85 0.91
CA LYS A 19 4.81 -19.57 0.40
C LYS A 19 5.08 -19.25 -1.07
N THR A 20 4.04 -19.10 -1.88
CA THR A 20 4.18 -18.72 -3.29
C THR A 20 4.65 -17.28 -3.43
N ALA A 21 4.11 -16.37 -2.63
CA ALA A 21 4.54 -14.98 -2.60
C ALA A 21 6.01 -14.79 -2.15
N GLU A 22 6.49 -15.67 -1.27
CA GLU A 22 7.87 -15.63 -0.80
C GLU A 22 8.87 -16.12 -1.86
N LYS A 23 8.47 -17.11 -2.65
CA LYS A 23 9.40 -17.83 -3.53
C LYS A 23 9.82 -17.09 -4.76
N SER A 24 9.08 -16.11 -5.28
CA SER A 24 9.49 -15.57 -6.56
C SER A 24 8.76 -14.37 -7.14
N SER A 25 9.22 -14.07 -8.32
CA SER A 25 8.57 -13.38 -9.42
C SER A 25 7.38 -14.19 -9.93
N GLY A 26 6.17 -13.82 -9.60
CA GLY A 26 4.96 -14.45 -10.11
C GLY A 26 3.74 -13.57 -9.86
N LEU A 27 2.68 -13.81 -10.61
CA LEU A 27 1.39 -13.18 -10.41
C LEU A 27 0.54 -14.05 -9.48
N ILE A 28 0.05 -13.45 -8.40
CA ILE A 28 -0.93 -14.07 -7.52
C ILE A 28 -2.21 -13.25 -7.62
N SER A 29 -3.29 -13.89 -8.03
CA SER A 29 -4.62 -13.28 -8.05
C SER A 29 -5.42 -13.73 -6.82
N VAL A 30 -5.89 -12.76 -6.06
CA VAL A 30 -6.74 -13.00 -4.87
C VAL A 30 -8.11 -12.39 -5.13
N THR A 31 -9.15 -13.21 -5.04
CA THR A 31 -10.53 -12.79 -5.24
C THR A 31 -11.37 -13.06 -4.00
N GLY A 32 -12.51 -12.38 -3.89
CA GLY A 32 -13.43 -12.56 -2.77
C GLY A 32 -13.13 -11.76 -1.52
N CYS A 33 -12.08 -10.93 -1.52
CA CYS A 33 -11.82 -10.02 -0.42
C CYS A 33 -12.80 -8.84 -0.43
N ILE A 34 -13.40 -8.55 0.71
CA ILE A 34 -14.09 -7.27 0.91
C ILE A 34 -13.08 -6.14 1.10
N ASP A 35 -13.50 -4.90 0.88
CA ASP A 35 -12.59 -3.75 0.93
C ASP A 35 -11.83 -3.64 2.26
N ALA A 36 -12.52 -3.82 3.38
CA ALA A 36 -11.91 -3.79 4.71
C ALA A 36 -10.82 -4.85 4.94
N GLN A 37 -10.84 -5.97 4.21
CA GLN A 37 -9.84 -7.02 4.33
C GLN A 37 -8.61 -6.78 3.46
N LYS A 38 -8.70 -5.90 2.45
CA LYS A 38 -7.60 -5.67 1.50
C LYS A 38 -6.34 -5.20 2.19
N SER A 39 -6.45 -4.21 3.05
CA SER A 39 -5.31 -3.66 3.80
C SER A 39 -4.65 -4.71 4.68
N GLN A 40 -5.43 -5.54 5.37
CA GLN A 40 -4.95 -6.64 6.18
C GLN A 40 -4.24 -7.71 5.34
N MET A 41 -4.80 -8.09 4.20
CA MET A 41 -4.21 -9.06 3.27
C MET A 41 -2.90 -8.54 2.68
N ILE A 42 -2.86 -7.29 2.24
CA ILE A 42 -1.63 -6.65 1.73
C ILE A 42 -0.53 -6.69 2.80
N TYR A 43 -0.88 -6.38 4.04
CA TYR A 43 0.07 -6.44 5.15
C TYR A 43 0.56 -7.86 5.40
N ALA A 44 -0.35 -8.83 5.45
CA ALA A 44 -0.02 -10.23 5.72
C ALA A 44 0.89 -10.84 4.65
N PHE A 45 0.61 -10.58 3.35
CA PHE A 45 1.44 -11.07 2.25
C PHE A 45 2.75 -10.30 2.09
N GLY A 46 2.73 -9.00 2.34
CA GLY A 46 3.87 -8.11 2.11
C GLY A 46 4.70 -7.80 3.35
N GLY A 47 4.33 -8.29 4.53
CA GLY A 47 4.93 -7.90 5.80
C GLY A 47 6.44 -8.13 5.90
N HIS A 48 6.95 -9.15 5.22
CA HIS A 48 8.37 -9.50 5.16
C HIS A 48 9.16 -8.73 4.08
N ARG A 49 8.48 -8.06 3.16
CA ARG A 49 9.13 -7.30 2.08
C ARG A 49 9.60 -5.94 2.58
N LYS A 50 10.81 -5.56 2.20
CA LYS A 50 11.36 -4.25 2.55
C LYS A 50 10.59 -3.12 1.86
N ASN A 51 10.36 -3.27 0.57
CA ASN A 51 9.67 -2.26 -0.23
C ASN A 51 8.40 -2.85 -0.84
N LYS A 52 7.32 -2.08 -0.76
CA LYS A 52 6.03 -2.44 -1.33
C LYS A 52 5.49 -1.27 -2.15
N LEU A 53 4.96 -1.57 -3.31
CA LEU A 53 4.19 -0.63 -4.10
C LEU A 53 2.74 -1.10 -4.13
N ILE A 54 1.85 -0.27 -3.63
CA ILE A 54 0.43 -0.54 -3.56
C ILE A 54 -0.26 0.43 -4.52
N VAL A 55 -0.83 -0.10 -5.58
CA VAL A 55 -1.50 0.69 -6.61
C VAL A 55 -2.99 0.40 -6.58
N THR A 56 -3.80 1.46 -6.56
CA THR A 56 -5.25 1.36 -6.62
C THR A 56 -5.81 2.33 -7.64
N PHE A 57 -7.09 2.25 -7.92
CA PHE A 57 -7.73 3.15 -8.87
C PHE A 57 -8.22 4.44 -8.16
N GLY A 58 -7.85 5.58 -8.71
CA GLY A 58 -8.31 6.88 -8.26
C GLY A 58 -7.72 7.36 -6.92
N GLU A 59 -7.62 8.65 -6.81
CA GLU A 59 -6.95 9.32 -5.68
C GLU A 59 -7.69 9.09 -4.35
N GLN A 60 -9.02 9.10 -4.38
CA GLN A 60 -9.82 8.89 -3.17
C GLN A 60 -9.56 7.50 -2.58
N LYS A 61 -9.58 6.45 -3.42
CA LYS A 61 -9.31 5.09 -2.97
C LYS A 61 -7.87 4.90 -2.50
N ALA A 62 -6.93 5.61 -3.09
CA ALA A 62 -5.55 5.58 -2.64
C ALA A 62 -5.40 6.20 -1.24
N LYS A 63 -6.09 7.29 -0.95
CA LYS A 63 -6.10 7.91 0.39
C LYS A 63 -6.77 7.02 1.43
N GLU A 64 -7.96 6.48 1.12
CA GLU A 64 -8.65 5.53 2.00
C GLU A 64 -7.75 4.34 2.34
N LEU A 65 -7.13 3.74 1.33
CA LEU A 65 -6.22 2.61 1.51
C LEU A 65 -4.96 2.99 2.30
N TYR A 66 -4.40 4.17 2.07
CA TYR A 66 -3.28 4.68 2.83
C TYR A 66 -3.64 4.84 4.32
N ASP A 67 -4.78 5.45 4.62
CA ASP A 67 -5.25 5.65 5.98
C ASP A 67 -5.45 4.29 6.70
N GLU A 68 -6.15 3.36 6.07
CA GLU A 68 -6.36 2.01 6.60
C GLU A 68 -5.04 1.26 6.79
N TYR A 69 -4.17 1.28 5.78
CA TYR A 69 -2.91 0.55 5.81
C TYR A 69 -1.93 1.10 6.85
N SER A 70 -2.02 2.39 7.17
CA SER A 70 -1.21 3.06 8.20
C SER A 70 -1.39 2.49 9.61
N PHE A 71 -2.49 1.79 9.87
CA PHE A 71 -2.69 1.06 11.12
C PHE A 71 -1.76 -0.15 11.25
N PHE A 72 -1.44 -0.78 10.14
CA PHE A 72 -0.60 -1.97 10.09
C PHE A 72 0.88 -1.63 9.89
N ASP A 73 1.18 -0.64 9.06
CA ASP A 73 2.54 -0.28 8.68
C ASP A 73 2.77 1.22 8.88
N LYS A 74 3.66 1.57 9.81
CA LYS A 74 4.00 2.97 10.11
C LYS A 74 4.97 3.60 9.11
N GLU A 75 5.59 2.78 8.28
CA GLU A 75 6.51 3.21 7.23
C GLU A 75 5.81 3.36 5.86
N VAL A 76 4.48 3.52 5.90
CA VAL A 76 3.69 3.78 4.70
C VAL A 76 3.74 5.25 4.32
N VAL A 77 3.88 5.51 3.04
CA VAL A 77 3.83 6.85 2.46
C VAL A 77 2.84 6.90 1.32
N TYR A 78 2.15 8.03 1.19
CA TYR A 78 1.24 8.30 0.09
C TYR A 78 1.96 9.08 -0.99
N TYR A 79 1.83 8.63 -2.25
CA TYR A 79 2.31 9.34 -3.41
C TYR A 79 1.12 9.76 -4.28
N PRO A 80 0.73 11.04 -4.23
CA PRO A 80 -0.44 11.51 -4.96
C PRO A 80 -0.22 11.49 -6.47
N SER A 81 -1.25 11.13 -7.22
CA SER A 81 -1.27 11.27 -8.67
C SER A 81 -1.19 12.75 -9.07
N LYS A 82 -0.57 13.03 -10.20
CA LYS A 82 -0.56 14.37 -10.77
C LYS A 82 -1.76 14.50 -11.69
N ASP A 83 -2.77 15.21 -11.23
CA ASP A 83 -3.91 15.52 -12.06
C ASP A 83 -3.52 16.60 -13.07
N VAL A 84 -3.40 16.21 -14.34
CA VAL A 84 -2.94 17.07 -15.42
C VAL A 84 -4.06 17.97 -15.96
N LEU A 85 -5.30 17.73 -15.53
CA LEU A 85 -6.48 18.27 -16.17
C LEU A 85 -7.04 19.54 -15.52
N PHE A 86 -6.50 20.00 -14.41
CA PHE A 86 -7.08 21.17 -13.76
C PHE A 86 -6.12 22.35 -13.66
N TYR A 87 -6.55 23.47 -14.18
CA TYR A 87 -6.09 24.81 -13.83
C TYR A 87 -6.17 24.98 -12.32
N GLN A 88 -5.13 24.68 -11.63
CA GLN A 88 -5.13 24.71 -10.19
C GLN A 88 -4.55 26.01 -9.68
N SER A 89 -5.25 26.56 -8.72
CA SER A 89 -4.68 27.58 -7.86
C SER A 89 -3.33 27.06 -7.30
N ASP A 90 -2.33 27.90 -7.34
CA ASP A 90 -0.93 27.61 -6.95
C ASP A 90 -0.76 26.88 -5.60
N ILE A 91 -1.74 27.03 -4.71
CA ILE A 91 -1.72 26.45 -3.37
C ILE A 91 -1.81 24.92 -3.39
N ARG A 92 -2.71 24.34 -4.20
CA ARG A 92 -2.86 22.87 -4.27
C ARG A 92 -1.68 22.21 -4.99
N GLY A 93 -1.15 22.87 -6.01
CA GLY A 93 0.02 22.38 -6.72
C GLY A 93 1.25 22.26 -5.82
N ASN A 94 1.46 23.21 -4.93
CA ASN A 94 2.55 23.22 -3.98
C ASN A 94 2.41 22.11 -2.91
N LEU A 95 1.20 21.85 -2.41
CA LEU A 95 0.95 20.78 -1.46
C LEU A 95 1.21 19.39 -2.09
N LEU A 96 0.69 19.14 -3.29
CA LEU A 96 0.94 17.88 -4.01
C LEU A 96 2.42 17.66 -4.29
N THR A 97 3.13 18.72 -4.67
CA THR A 97 4.58 18.65 -4.89
C THR A 97 5.32 18.32 -3.61
N ALA A 98 4.95 18.94 -2.50
CA ALA A 98 5.55 18.65 -1.20
C ALA A 98 5.31 17.21 -0.74
N GLU A 99 4.10 16.67 -0.92
CA GLU A 99 3.78 15.27 -0.62
C GLU A 99 4.59 14.30 -1.47
N ARG A 100 4.71 14.56 -2.77
CA ARG A 100 5.53 13.75 -3.68
C ARG A 100 7.00 13.76 -3.31
N ILE A 101 7.55 14.93 -2.97
CA ILE A 101 8.95 15.07 -2.51
C ILE A 101 9.15 14.30 -1.20
N ARG A 102 8.20 14.39 -0.27
CA ARG A 102 8.24 13.64 1.00
C ARG A 102 8.28 12.14 0.76
N ALA A 103 7.43 11.63 -0.14
CA ALA A 103 7.40 10.22 -0.50
C ALA A 103 8.72 9.76 -1.13
N LEU A 104 9.26 10.52 -2.08
CA LEU A 104 10.55 10.24 -2.71
C LEU A 104 11.72 10.27 -1.71
N LYS A 105 11.68 11.22 -0.78
CA LYS A 105 12.66 11.31 0.31
C LYS A 105 12.59 10.08 1.22
N ALA A 106 11.38 9.64 1.58
CA ALA A 106 11.19 8.43 2.38
C ALA A 106 11.74 7.18 1.68
N ILE A 107 11.48 7.02 0.38
CA ILE A 107 12.02 5.92 -0.42
C ILE A 107 13.55 5.90 -0.40
N ARG A 108 14.16 7.08 -0.46
CA ARG A 108 15.62 7.21 -0.50
C ARG A 108 16.29 6.98 0.86
N GLU A 109 15.68 7.47 1.92
CA GLU A 109 16.29 7.54 3.26
C GLU A 109 15.88 6.37 4.16
N GLN A 110 14.71 5.81 3.95
CA GLN A 110 14.21 4.69 4.75
C GLN A 110 14.66 3.36 4.12
N GLY A 111 15.19 2.48 4.96
CA GLY A 111 15.58 1.13 4.52
C GLY A 111 14.39 0.21 4.20
N ARG A 112 13.16 0.66 4.52
CA ARG A 112 11.89 -0.03 4.30
C ARG A 112 10.82 1.01 4.05
N VAL A 113 10.01 0.83 3.02
CA VAL A 113 8.90 1.73 2.70
C VAL A 113 7.76 1.00 2.01
N SER A 114 6.54 1.36 2.37
CA SER A 114 5.32 0.97 1.66
C SER A 114 4.75 2.22 0.98
N LEU A 115 4.68 2.21 -0.34
CA LEU A 115 4.19 3.33 -1.13
C LEU A 115 2.78 3.05 -1.63
N VAL A 116 1.83 3.93 -1.34
CA VAL A 116 0.46 3.88 -1.86
C VAL A 116 0.27 4.96 -2.90
N THR A 117 -0.28 4.60 -4.05
CA THR A 117 -0.55 5.51 -5.18
C THR A 117 -1.75 5.08 -6.01
N SER A 118 -2.18 5.92 -6.91
CA SER A 118 -3.21 5.63 -7.91
C SER A 118 -2.69 5.83 -9.33
#